data_c26480cbf17be5522d63d1bfb6abaec6
#
_entry.id   c26480cbf17be5522d63d1bfb6abaec6
#
_cell.length_a   1.000
_cell.length_b   1.000
_cell.length_c   1.000
_cell.angle_alpha   90.00
_cell.angle_beta   90.00
_cell.angle_gamma   90.00
#
_symmetry.space_group_name_H-M   'P 1'
#
loop_
_entity.id
_entity.type
_entity.pdbx_description
1 polymer ?
#
loop_
_entity_poly.entity_id
_entity_poly.type
_entity_poly.pdbx_seq_one_letter_code
_entity_poly.pdbx_strand_id
1 'polypeptide(L)'
;MHQSLAALAAAAAVGVFASTAAAQPAYGILPQAPDSHQRQAPIEALRNKGPALAQGFAPHVYTNAKGERMPYRLFAPARLEPGRRYPLVVFLHGSGGGGADNMKQLQGANVFGALVWTLPENQARHPAFVLAPQSDVNWACTLYDPKHPPKTIADIKFCPPEALGIGARLAFEIIDGLLATLPIDRGRIYVTGHSMGGAGTWHMIVHRPRFFAAAVPVCGHPLPATAAAVKDVPIWNFHGDADDVEPVATSRVMIDAIRKAGGTPRHTEYAGVGHNVFRWAYTEPALVEWVFARTR
;
A
#
# COMPACT_ATOMS: atom_id res chain seq x y z
N MET A 1 60.85 -25.11 49.47
CA MET A 1 60.29 -23.80 49.08
C MET A 1 59.60 -23.95 47.71
N HIS A 2 58.29 -24.25 47.73
CA HIS A 2 57.50 -24.42 46.52
C HIS A 2 56.34 -23.40 46.57
N GLN A 3 56.36 -22.46 45.65
CA GLN A 3 55.20 -21.56 45.41
C GLN A 3 54.36 -22.12 44.30
N SER A 4 53.11 -22.39 44.59
CA SER A 4 52.08 -22.84 43.65
C SER A 4 51.38 -21.62 43.07
N LEU A 5 51.37 -21.47 41.76
CA LEU A 5 50.61 -20.48 41.00
C LEU A 5 49.26 -21.10 40.64
N ALA A 6 48.18 -20.55 41.22
CA ALA A 6 46.80 -20.87 40.84
C ALA A 6 46.35 -19.97 39.68
N ALA A 7 46.03 -20.57 38.56
CA ALA A 7 45.42 -19.87 37.42
C ALA A 7 43.91 -19.76 37.60
N LEU A 8 43.40 -18.52 37.62
CA LEU A 8 41.96 -18.24 37.55
C LEU A 8 41.50 -18.33 36.08
N ALA A 9 40.68 -19.26 35.77
CA ALA A 9 39.94 -19.30 34.51
C ALA A 9 38.66 -18.47 34.64
N ALA A 10 38.58 -17.36 33.90
CA ALA A 10 37.37 -16.58 33.76
C ALA A 10 36.46 -17.21 32.67
N ALA A 11 35.34 -17.79 33.07
CA ALA A 11 34.31 -18.26 32.16
C ALA A 11 33.46 -17.06 31.69
N ALA A 12 33.59 -16.70 30.42
CA ALA A 12 32.69 -15.74 29.77
C ALA A 12 31.37 -16.43 29.47
N ALA A 13 30.32 -16.07 30.20
CA ALA A 13 28.95 -16.50 29.88
C ALA A 13 28.45 -15.69 28.70
N VAL A 14 28.34 -16.33 27.55
CA VAL A 14 27.62 -15.78 26.37
C VAL A 14 26.14 -15.95 26.64
N GLY A 15 25.52 -14.85 27.07
CA GLY A 15 24.05 -14.77 27.19
C GLY A 15 23.41 -14.76 25.81
N VAL A 16 22.84 -15.90 25.42
CA VAL A 16 21.94 -15.97 24.26
C VAL A 16 20.63 -15.28 24.66
N PHE A 17 20.47 -14.02 24.25
CA PHE A 17 19.16 -13.39 24.31
C PHE A 17 18.25 -14.05 23.25
N ALA A 18 17.48 -15.04 23.65
CA ALA A 18 16.35 -15.50 22.86
C ALA A 18 15.33 -14.36 22.78
N SER A 19 15.28 -13.67 21.65
CA SER A 19 14.21 -12.76 21.31
C SER A 19 12.93 -13.60 21.18
N THR A 20 12.12 -13.64 22.24
CA THR A 20 10.75 -14.11 22.16
C THR A 20 9.98 -13.08 21.30
N ALA A 21 9.85 -13.35 20.02
CA ALA A 21 8.89 -12.66 19.19
C ALA A 21 7.52 -12.90 19.83
N ALA A 22 6.99 -11.90 20.53
CA ALA A 22 5.64 -11.93 21.04
C ALA A 22 4.71 -12.20 19.87
N ALA A 23 3.94 -13.29 19.92
CA ALA A 23 2.94 -13.60 18.94
C ALA A 23 1.99 -12.39 18.84
N GLN A 24 1.96 -11.73 17.68
CA GLN A 24 1.00 -10.64 17.45
C GLN A 24 -0.41 -11.24 17.54
N PRO A 25 -1.38 -10.54 18.19
CA PRO A 25 -2.76 -11.00 18.22
C PRO A 25 -3.25 -11.20 16.79
N ALA A 26 -4.09 -12.20 16.57
CA ALA A 26 -4.54 -12.67 15.25
C ALA A 26 -5.11 -11.55 14.36
N TYR A 27 -5.74 -10.57 14.97
CA TYR A 27 -6.08 -9.27 14.39
C TYR A 27 -5.39 -8.23 15.26
N GLY A 28 -4.56 -7.39 14.68
CA GLY A 28 -3.98 -6.24 15.39
C GLY A 28 -5.05 -5.19 15.63
N ILE A 29 -6.06 -5.50 16.45
CA ILE A 29 -6.97 -4.50 16.99
C ILE A 29 -6.09 -3.67 17.92
N LEU A 30 -5.66 -2.50 17.45
CA LEU A 30 -5.08 -1.53 18.36
C LEU A 30 -6.22 -1.09 19.28
N PRO A 31 -6.12 -1.35 20.61
CA PRO A 31 -7.14 -0.92 21.56
C PRO A 31 -7.26 0.59 21.45
N GLN A 32 -8.43 1.06 21.07
CA GLN A 32 -8.79 2.44 20.71
C GLN A 32 -7.75 3.13 19.82
N ALA A 33 -8.17 3.68 18.68
CA ALA A 33 -7.30 4.54 17.89
C ALA A 33 -6.54 5.43 18.87
N PRO A 34 -5.19 5.34 18.97
CA PRO A 34 -4.43 6.08 19.95
C PRO A 34 -4.91 7.52 19.86
N ASP A 35 -5.39 8.06 20.96
CA ASP A 35 -6.13 9.29 21.10
C ASP A 35 -6.29 10.06 19.80
N SER A 36 -7.51 10.20 19.30
CA SER A 36 -7.79 10.86 18.02
C SER A 36 -7.03 12.20 17.90
N HIS A 37 -6.71 12.83 19.02
CA HIS A 37 -5.89 14.02 19.16
C HIS A 37 -4.41 13.82 18.81
N GLN A 38 -3.77 12.68 19.13
CA GLN A 38 -2.34 12.46 18.83
C GLN A 38 -2.08 12.25 17.34
N ARG A 39 -3.07 11.76 16.59
CA ARG A 39 -2.96 11.59 15.13
C ARG A 39 -3.59 12.74 14.34
N GLN A 40 -4.32 13.62 15.00
CA GLN A 40 -4.94 14.76 14.32
C GLN A 40 -3.88 15.68 13.70
N ALA A 41 -2.79 15.96 14.41
CA ALA A 41 -1.71 16.82 13.92
C ALA A 41 -1.02 16.27 12.64
N PRO A 42 -0.59 15.00 12.54
CA PRO A 42 -0.09 14.42 11.29
C PRO A 42 -1.12 14.42 10.15
N ILE A 43 -2.40 14.14 10.46
CA ILE A 43 -3.48 14.15 9.48
C ILE A 43 -3.68 15.57 8.90
N GLU A 44 -3.75 16.56 9.76
CA GLU A 44 -3.91 17.96 9.36
C GLU A 44 -2.68 18.48 8.62
N ALA A 45 -1.48 18.14 9.09
CA ALA A 45 -0.23 18.53 8.44
C ALA A 45 -0.17 18.01 7.00
N LEU A 46 -0.53 16.73 6.76
CA LEU A 46 -0.54 16.17 5.43
C LEU A 46 -1.64 16.81 4.55
N ARG A 47 -2.82 17.06 5.12
CA ARG A 47 -3.92 17.76 4.42
C ARG A 47 -3.50 19.16 3.99
N ASN A 48 -2.88 19.94 4.89
CA ASN A 48 -2.50 21.31 4.65
C ASN A 48 -1.32 21.44 3.66
N LYS A 49 -0.37 20.51 3.70
CA LYS A 49 0.74 20.42 2.74
C LYS A 49 0.32 19.86 1.38
N GLY A 50 -0.84 19.21 1.28
CA GLY A 50 -1.31 18.48 0.11
C GLY A 50 -1.23 19.28 -1.20
N PRO A 51 -1.77 20.51 -1.31
CA PRO A 51 -1.71 21.29 -2.55
C PRO A 51 -0.28 21.58 -3.03
N ALA A 52 0.64 21.89 -2.12
CA ALA A 52 2.04 22.15 -2.46
C ALA A 52 2.77 20.85 -2.87
N LEU A 53 2.56 19.76 -2.16
CA LEU A 53 3.15 18.45 -2.48
C LEU A 53 2.67 17.93 -3.83
N ALA A 54 1.38 18.14 -4.16
CA ALA A 54 0.82 17.73 -5.44
C ALA A 54 1.48 18.42 -6.64
N GLN A 55 2.00 19.65 -6.48
CA GLN A 55 2.75 20.36 -7.51
C GLN A 55 4.07 19.65 -7.87
N GLY A 56 4.65 18.86 -6.97
CA GLY A 56 5.85 18.05 -7.24
C GLY A 56 5.62 16.87 -8.20
N PHE A 57 4.36 16.58 -8.56
CA PHE A 57 4.01 15.51 -9.46
C PHE A 57 3.87 16.03 -10.91
N ALA A 58 4.76 15.63 -11.79
CA ALA A 58 4.68 15.94 -13.22
C ALA A 58 3.46 15.24 -13.87
N PRO A 59 2.67 15.95 -14.69
CA PRO A 59 1.54 15.36 -15.40
C PRO A 59 1.98 14.63 -16.67
N HIS A 60 1.41 13.45 -16.89
CA HIS A 60 1.64 12.63 -18.08
C HIS A 60 0.33 12.01 -18.56
N VAL A 61 0.31 11.56 -19.80
CA VAL A 61 -0.77 10.74 -20.35
C VAL A 61 -0.14 9.56 -21.07
N TYR A 62 -0.46 8.36 -20.62
CA TYR A 62 -0.12 7.14 -21.33
C TYR A 62 -1.13 6.89 -22.45
N THR A 63 -0.66 6.40 -23.58
CA THR A 63 -1.50 5.92 -24.69
C THR A 63 -0.86 4.66 -25.24
N ASN A 64 -1.62 3.56 -25.28
CA ASN A 64 -1.13 2.31 -25.82
C ASN A 64 -1.40 2.17 -27.33
N ALA A 65 -0.94 1.08 -27.93
CA ALA A 65 -1.12 0.81 -29.37
C ALA A 65 -2.59 0.67 -29.82
N LYS A 66 -3.52 0.45 -28.88
CA LYS A 66 -4.97 0.38 -29.12
C LYS A 66 -5.66 1.74 -29.03
N GLY A 67 -4.90 2.81 -28.71
CA GLY A 67 -5.46 4.13 -28.47
C GLY A 67 -6.09 4.32 -27.08
N GLU A 68 -5.99 3.33 -26.18
CA GLU A 68 -6.47 3.45 -24.81
C GLU A 68 -5.56 4.40 -24.03
N ARG A 69 -6.17 5.28 -23.24
CA ARG A 69 -5.44 6.36 -22.57
C ARG A 69 -5.62 6.29 -21.06
N MET A 70 -4.56 6.62 -20.33
CA MET A 70 -4.60 6.79 -18.88
C MET A 70 -3.73 7.99 -18.47
N PRO A 71 -4.33 9.05 -17.90
CA PRO A 71 -3.57 10.11 -17.25
C PRO A 71 -2.85 9.55 -16.02
N TYR A 72 -1.66 10.09 -15.74
CA TYR A 72 -0.96 9.77 -14.50
C TYR A 72 -0.10 10.93 -14.03
N ARG A 73 0.17 10.97 -12.76
CA ARG A 73 1.09 11.87 -12.11
C ARG A 73 2.31 11.09 -11.63
N LEU A 74 3.48 11.64 -11.86
CA LEU A 74 4.74 11.03 -11.46
C LEU A 74 5.57 12.02 -10.65
N PHE A 75 5.87 11.65 -9.42
CA PHE A 75 6.87 12.32 -8.58
C PHE A 75 8.21 11.61 -8.75
N ALA A 76 9.28 12.38 -8.87
CA ALA A 76 10.65 11.86 -8.91
C ALA A 76 11.45 12.42 -7.73
N PRO A 77 12.43 11.66 -7.19
CA PRO A 77 13.38 12.19 -6.22
C PRO A 77 14.07 13.45 -6.73
N ALA A 78 14.29 14.43 -5.85
CA ALA A 78 14.88 15.73 -6.23
C ALA A 78 16.27 15.60 -6.87
N ARG A 79 17.01 14.53 -6.54
CA ARG A 79 18.32 14.23 -7.12
C ARG A 79 18.41 12.76 -7.45
N LEU A 80 18.74 12.47 -8.70
CA LEU A 80 19.08 11.12 -9.16
C LEU A 80 20.59 10.99 -9.28
N GLU A 81 21.17 10.06 -8.52
CA GLU A 81 22.59 9.77 -8.55
C GLU A 81 22.93 8.79 -9.68
N PRO A 82 24.00 9.02 -10.46
CA PRO A 82 24.41 8.09 -11.51
C PRO A 82 24.61 6.67 -10.97
N GLY A 83 24.04 5.69 -11.67
CA GLY A 83 24.15 4.28 -11.31
C GLY A 83 23.25 3.81 -10.15
N ARG A 84 22.62 4.71 -9.41
CA ARG A 84 21.70 4.35 -8.33
C ARG A 84 20.30 4.06 -8.87
N ARG A 85 19.66 3.02 -8.31
CA ARG A 85 18.25 2.71 -8.57
C ARG A 85 17.40 3.05 -7.36
N TYR A 86 16.17 3.48 -7.61
CA TYR A 86 15.26 4.02 -6.61
C TYR A 86 13.97 3.19 -6.53
N PRO A 87 13.36 3.05 -5.36
CA PRO A 87 12.05 2.43 -5.22
C PRO A 87 10.98 3.14 -6.06
N LEU A 88 9.90 2.39 -6.37
CA LEU A 88 8.67 2.92 -6.94
C LEU A 88 7.50 2.61 -6.01
N VAL A 89 6.77 3.62 -5.59
CA VAL A 89 5.46 3.47 -4.93
C VAL A 89 4.36 3.76 -5.95
N VAL A 90 3.44 2.81 -6.11
CA VAL A 90 2.25 2.96 -6.97
C VAL A 90 1.05 3.20 -6.06
N PHE A 91 0.43 4.36 -6.19
CA PHE A 91 -0.78 4.73 -5.45
C PHE A 91 -2.02 4.67 -6.34
N LEU A 92 -3.00 3.88 -5.93
CA LEU A 92 -4.29 3.75 -6.58
C LEU A 92 -5.35 4.55 -5.81
N HIS A 93 -5.97 5.51 -6.47
CA HIS A 93 -6.96 6.39 -5.85
C HIS A 93 -8.27 5.67 -5.52
N GLY A 94 -9.01 6.19 -4.53
CA GLY A 94 -10.39 5.82 -4.27
C GLY A 94 -11.35 6.37 -5.33
N SER A 95 -12.63 6.02 -5.26
CA SER A 95 -13.65 6.42 -6.25
C SER A 95 -13.69 7.95 -6.50
N GLY A 96 -13.47 8.77 -5.47
CA GLY A 96 -13.41 10.23 -5.61
C GLY A 96 -12.25 10.78 -6.44
N GLY A 97 -11.27 9.93 -6.80
CA GLY A 97 -10.15 10.31 -7.68
C GLY A 97 -10.40 9.99 -9.16
N GLY A 98 -11.52 9.33 -9.47
CA GLY A 98 -11.86 8.91 -10.83
C GLY A 98 -12.01 10.06 -11.80
N GLY A 99 -11.71 9.78 -13.07
CA GLY A 99 -11.81 10.74 -14.16
C GLY A 99 -10.59 10.77 -15.09
N ALA A 100 -10.49 11.84 -15.88
CA ALA A 100 -9.42 12.03 -16.84
C ALA A 100 -8.78 13.44 -16.74
N ASP A 101 -9.06 14.19 -15.68
CA ASP A 101 -8.54 15.55 -15.46
C ASP A 101 -7.08 15.58 -15.01
N ASN A 102 -6.52 14.44 -14.68
CA ASN A 102 -5.16 14.27 -14.16
C ASN A 102 -4.87 15.06 -12.89
N MET A 103 -5.88 15.29 -12.03
CA MET A 103 -5.77 16.08 -10.80
C MET A 103 -6.42 15.41 -9.59
N LYS A 104 -7.63 14.85 -9.74
CA LYS A 104 -8.42 14.32 -8.62
C LYS A 104 -7.74 13.17 -7.88
N GLN A 105 -6.87 12.39 -8.55
CA GLN A 105 -6.09 11.33 -7.91
C GLN A 105 -5.10 11.85 -6.85
N LEU A 106 -4.84 13.16 -6.81
CA LEU A 106 -4.00 13.81 -5.79
C LEU A 106 -4.78 14.76 -4.86
N GLN A 107 -6.12 14.74 -4.93
CA GLN A 107 -6.97 15.66 -4.19
C GLN A 107 -7.91 14.94 -3.22
N GLY A 108 -8.53 15.72 -2.33
CA GLY A 108 -9.51 15.19 -1.37
C GLY A 108 -8.95 14.08 -0.49
N ALA A 109 -9.62 12.94 -0.44
CA ALA A 109 -9.20 11.76 0.31
C ALA A 109 -7.89 11.16 -0.20
N ASN A 110 -7.56 11.34 -1.48
CA ASN A 110 -6.39 10.75 -2.12
C ASN A 110 -5.07 11.39 -1.67
N VAL A 111 -5.11 12.61 -1.11
CA VAL A 111 -3.96 13.32 -0.55
C VAL A 111 -3.13 12.42 0.38
N PHE A 112 -3.78 11.66 1.24
CA PHE A 112 -3.07 10.85 2.25
C PHE A 112 -2.23 9.76 1.61
N GLY A 113 -2.81 8.96 0.74
CA GLY A 113 -2.14 7.81 0.13
C GLY A 113 -1.17 8.16 -0.99
N ALA A 114 -1.40 9.27 -1.71
CA ALA A 114 -0.50 9.73 -2.75
C ALA A 114 0.71 10.47 -2.18
N LEU A 115 0.50 11.39 -1.23
CA LEU A 115 1.50 12.41 -0.88
C LEU A 115 2.35 12.05 0.33
N VAL A 116 1.95 11.10 1.19
CA VAL A 116 2.77 10.69 2.34
C VAL A 116 4.19 10.28 1.95
N TRP A 117 4.34 9.65 0.80
CA TRP A 117 5.63 9.19 0.27
C TRP A 117 6.52 10.33 -0.21
N THR A 118 5.94 11.52 -0.49
CA THR A 118 6.66 12.70 -1.01
C THR A 118 6.97 13.74 0.05
N LEU A 119 6.60 13.48 1.30
CA LEU A 119 7.00 14.34 2.42
C LEU A 119 8.52 14.49 2.44
N PRO A 120 9.07 15.70 2.63
CA PRO A 120 10.52 15.93 2.62
C PRO A 120 11.30 14.99 3.55
N GLU A 121 10.77 14.75 4.75
CA GLU A 121 11.33 13.85 5.75
C GLU A 121 11.36 12.38 5.30
N ASN A 122 10.37 11.95 4.52
CA ASN A 122 10.32 10.60 3.97
C ASN A 122 11.24 10.46 2.75
N GLN A 123 11.26 11.45 1.87
CA GLN A 123 12.17 11.47 0.72
C GLN A 123 13.65 11.60 1.12
N ALA A 124 13.95 12.28 2.23
CA ALA A 124 15.31 12.36 2.74
C ALA A 124 15.86 11.00 3.19
N ARG A 125 14.99 10.16 3.79
CA ARG A 125 15.35 8.80 4.25
C ARG A 125 15.23 7.76 3.15
N HIS A 126 14.19 7.86 2.34
CA HIS A 126 13.78 6.89 1.33
C HIS A 126 13.45 7.61 0.01
N PRO A 127 14.44 8.16 -0.71
CA PRO A 127 14.18 8.78 -2.00
C PRO A 127 13.55 7.74 -2.96
N ALA A 128 12.34 8.02 -3.44
CA ALA A 128 11.54 7.10 -4.23
C ALA A 128 10.72 7.84 -5.29
N PHE A 129 10.49 7.18 -6.42
CA PHE A 129 9.45 7.59 -7.36
C PHE A 129 8.07 7.28 -6.77
N VAL A 130 7.09 8.14 -7.07
CA VAL A 130 5.68 7.87 -6.74
C VAL A 130 4.83 8.04 -7.98
N LEU A 131 4.15 6.99 -8.37
CA LEU A 131 3.23 6.95 -9.49
C LEU A 131 1.79 7.01 -8.99
N ALA A 132 1.01 7.96 -9.45
CA ALA A 132 -0.40 8.09 -9.20
C ALA A 132 -1.17 8.10 -10.53
N PRO A 133 -1.55 6.95 -11.09
CA PRO A 133 -2.37 6.90 -12.28
C PRO A 133 -3.81 7.33 -11.96
N GLN A 134 -4.55 7.82 -12.96
CA GLN A 134 -5.95 8.16 -12.82
C GLN A 134 -6.80 7.29 -13.74
N SER A 135 -7.76 6.59 -13.16
CA SER A 135 -8.71 5.73 -13.89
C SER A 135 -10.11 6.30 -13.77
N ASP A 136 -10.84 6.27 -14.86
CA ASP A 136 -12.29 6.56 -14.92
C ASP A 136 -13.16 5.32 -14.65
N VAL A 137 -12.52 4.16 -14.55
CA VAL A 137 -13.15 2.86 -14.25
C VAL A 137 -12.53 2.25 -12.99
N ASN A 138 -13.17 1.21 -12.46
CA ASN A 138 -12.66 0.48 -11.32
C ASN A 138 -11.27 -0.13 -11.63
N TRP A 139 -10.39 -0.15 -10.63
CA TRP A 139 -9.08 -0.79 -10.73
C TRP A 139 -9.18 -2.30 -10.87
N ALA A 140 -10.07 -2.92 -10.09
CA ALA A 140 -10.39 -4.34 -10.21
C ALA A 140 -11.34 -4.57 -11.38
N CYS A 141 -11.27 -5.76 -11.99
CA CYS A 141 -12.27 -6.15 -12.96
C CYS A 141 -13.61 -6.36 -12.27
N THR A 142 -14.60 -5.57 -12.64
CA THR A 142 -15.98 -5.68 -12.13
C THR A 142 -16.97 -5.87 -13.28
N LEU A 143 -17.94 -6.74 -13.07
CA LEU A 143 -19.09 -6.90 -13.95
C LEU A 143 -20.08 -5.78 -13.60
N TYR A 144 -19.85 -4.61 -14.16
CA TYR A 144 -20.64 -3.41 -13.90
C TYR A 144 -21.55 -3.13 -15.09
N ASP A 145 -22.86 -3.04 -14.83
CA ASP A 145 -23.82 -2.50 -15.79
C ASP A 145 -24.01 -1.00 -15.50
N PRO A 146 -23.59 -0.09 -16.40
CA PRO A 146 -23.76 1.35 -16.20
C PRO A 146 -25.22 1.79 -16.02
N LYS A 147 -26.18 1.00 -16.53
CA LYS A 147 -27.62 1.27 -16.40
C LYS A 147 -28.18 0.86 -15.03
N HIS A 148 -27.48 -0.05 -14.35
CA HIS A 148 -27.87 -0.59 -13.05
C HIS A 148 -26.67 -0.53 -12.10
N PRO A 149 -26.25 0.66 -11.65
CA PRO A 149 -25.11 0.79 -10.74
C PRO A 149 -25.38 0.02 -9.44
N PRO A 150 -24.36 -0.65 -8.89
CA PRO A 150 -24.49 -1.32 -7.61
C PRO A 150 -24.87 -0.29 -6.53
N LYS A 151 -25.85 -0.63 -5.70
CA LYS A 151 -26.31 0.24 -4.61
C LYS A 151 -25.42 0.11 -3.39
N THR A 152 -24.79 -1.04 -3.23
CA THR A 152 -23.84 -1.34 -2.15
C THR A 152 -22.66 -2.10 -2.72
N ILE A 153 -21.57 -2.17 -1.96
CA ILE A 153 -20.40 -2.98 -2.35
C ILE A 153 -20.74 -4.46 -2.47
N ALA A 154 -21.68 -4.95 -1.68
CA ALA A 154 -22.17 -6.33 -1.78
C ALA A 154 -22.80 -6.65 -3.16
N ASP A 155 -23.27 -5.64 -3.86
CA ASP A 155 -23.85 -5.80 -5.21
C ASP A 155 -22.76 -5.82 -6.31
N ILE A 156 -21.52 -5.50 -5.98
CA ILE A 156 -20.40 -5.51 -6.94
C ILE A 156 -20.05 -6.95 -7.27
N LYS A 157 -20.25 -7.34 -8.53
CA LYS A 157 -19.80 -8.61 -9.06
C LYS A 157 -18.43 -8.43 -9.67
N PHE A 158 -17.44 -9.12 -9.15
CA PHE A 158 -16.10 -9.18 -9.74
C PHE A 158 -16.08 -10.16 -10.91
N CYS A 159 -15.25 -9.87 -11.89
CA CYS A 159 -14.92 -10.84 -12.94
C CYS A 159 -14.23 -12.07 -12.31
N PRO A 160 -14.13 -13.18 -13.07
CA PRO A 160 -13.27 -14.29 -12.66
C PRO A 160 -11.85 -13.79 -12.28
N PRO A 161 -11.19 -14.41 -11.29
CA PRO A 161 -9.91 -13.93 -10.74
C PRO A 161 -8.79 -13.72 -11.77
N GLU A 162 -8.85 -14.44 -12.89
CA GLU A 162 -7.90 -14.33 -14.00
C GLU A 162 -8.12 -13.11 -14.89
N ALA A 163 -9.26 -12.46 -14.79
CA ALA A 163 -9.58 -11.31 -15.64
C ALA A 163 -8.95 -10.03 -15.08
N LEU A 164 -8.04 -9.44 -15.83
CA LEU A 164 -7.39 -8.18 -15.46
C LEU A 164 -8.26 -6.98 -15.85
N GLY A 165 -8.65 -6.16 -14.88
CA GLY A 165 -9.40 -4.93 -15.10
C GLY A 165 -8.62 -3.92 -15.95
N ILE A 166 -9.32 -3.14 -16.77
CA ILE A 166 -8.70 -2.15 -17.68
C ILE A 166 -7.83 -1.16 -16.90
N GLY A 167 -8.31 -0.65 -15.76
CA GLY A 167 -7.55 0.28 -14.93
C GLY A 167 -6.23 -0.30 -14.46
N ALA A 168 -6.25 -1.52 -13.90
CA ALA A 168 -5.02 -2.20 -13.45
C ALA A 168 -4.11 -2.57 -14.62
N ARG A 169 -4.66 -2.98 -15.78
CA ARG A 169 -3.87 -3.31 -16.97
C ARG A 169 -3.10 -2.09 -17.48
N LEU A 170 -3.76 -0.96 -17.67
CA LEU A 170 -3.10 0.28 -18.11
C LEU A 170 -2.08 0.78 -17.08
N ALA A 171 -2.36 0.63 -15.78
CA ALA A 171 -1.39 0.93 -14.75
C ALA A 171 -0.14 0.04 -14.85
N PHE A 172 -0.28 -1.25 -15.13
CA PHE A 172 0.87 -2.14 -15.38
C PHE A 172 1.66 -1.73 -16.63
N GLU A 173 0.98 -1.37 -17.72
CA GLU A 173 1.64 -0.88 -18.95
C GLU A 173 2.47 0.38 -18.67
N ILE A 174 1.94 1.32 -17.88
CA ILE A 174 2.68 2.51 -17.42
C ILE A 174 3.89 2.10 -16.58
N ILE A 175 3.72 1.22 -15.59
CA ILE A 175 4.82 0.76 -14.74
C ILE A 175 5.92 0.10 -15.58
N ASP A 176 5.56 -0.77 -16.51
CA ASP A 176 6.51 -1.48 -17.37
C ASP A 176 7.32 -0.46 -18.24
N GLY A 177 6.65 0.59 -18.74
CA GLY A 177 7.31 1.69 -19.47
C GLY A 177 8.27 2.51 -18.59
N LEU A 178 7.86 2.82 -17.36
CA LEU A 178 8.73 3.52 -16.40
C LEU A 178 9.95 2.67 -15.99
N LEU A 179 9.78 1.36 -15.84
CA LEU A 179 10.88 0.42 -15.56
C LEU A 179 11.89 0.28 -16.70
N ALA A 180 11.49 0.59 -17.92
CA ALA A 180 12.38 0.59 -19.09
C ALA A 180 13.18 1.89 -19.22
N THR A 181 12.65 3.02 -18.71
CA THR A 181 13.19 4.37 -18.98
C THR A 181 13.79 5.07 -17.77
N LEU A 182 13.37 4.70 -16.55
CA LEU A 182 13.83 5.33 -15.30
C LEU A 182 14.69 4.39 -14.47
N PRO A 183 15.59 4.92 -13.64
CA PRO A 183 16.44 4.13 -12.75
C PRO A 183 15.65 3.57 -11.56
N ILE A 184 14.58 2.81 -11.83
CA ILE A 184 13.76 2.18 -10.81
C ILE A 184 14.36 0.83 -10.42
N ASP A 185 14.39 0.56 -9.11
CA ASP A 185 14.78 -0.74 -8.56
C ASP A 185 13.62 -1.73 -8.69
N ARG A 186 13.79 -2.71 -9.56
CA ARG A 186 12.78 -3.75 -9.81
C ARG A 186 12.50 -4.63 -8.59
N GLY A 187 13.41 -4.67 -7.63
CA GLY A 187 13.25 -5.37 -6.35
C GLY A 187 12.48 -4.56 -5.30
N ARG A 188 12.21 -3.28 -5.53
CA ARG A 188 11.56 -2.37 -4.58
C ARG A 188 10.40 -1.61 -5.22
N ILE A 189 9.41 -2.35 -5.68
CA ILE A 189 8.16 -1.82 -6.23
C ILE A 189 7.05 -2.12 -5.22
N TYR A 190 6.34 -1.09 -4.82
CA TYR A 190 5.28 -1.18 -3.80
C TYR A 190 3.95 -0.70 -4.39
N VAL A 191 2.85 -1.29 -3.94
CA VAL A 191 1.51 -0.87 -4.35
C VAL A 191 0.64 -0.60 -3.14
N THR A 192 -0.12 0.48 -3.20
CA THR A 192 -1.07 0.89 -2.16
C THR A 192 -2.26 1.61 -2.78
N GLY A 193 -3.35 1.64 -2.05
CA GLY A 193 -4.56 2.37 -2.41
C GLY A 193 -5.62 2.20 -1.36
N HIS A 194 -6.64 3.07 -1.36
CA HIS A 194 -7.74 2.99 -0.42
C HIS A 194 -9.09 2.85 -1.13
N SER A 195 -10.08 2.22 -0.47
CA SER A 195 -11.41 2.01 -1.01
C SER A 195 -11.33 1.28 -2.36
N MET A 196 -11.83 1.84 -3.44
CA MET A 196 -11.67 1.32 -4.79
C MET A 196 -10.19 1.02 -5.14
N GLY A 197 -9.24 1.89 -4.70
CA GLY A 197 -7.80 1.67 -4.86
C GLY A 197 -7.26 0.56 -3.96
N GLY A 198 -7.87 0.33 -2.81
CA GLY A 198 -7.58 -0.82 -1.94
C GLY A 198 -7.97 -2.13 -2.61
N ALA A 199 -9.16 -2.19 -3.23
CA ALA A 199 -9.58 -3.32 -4.08
C ALA A 199 -8.61 -3.50 -5.26
N GLY A 200 -8.19 -2.40 -5.91
CA GLY A 200 -7.17 -2.40 -6.95
C GLY A 200 -5.82 -2.94 -6.49
N THR A 201 -5.41 -2.59 -5.26
CA THR A 201 -4.18 -3.11 -4.66
C THR A 201 -4.22 -4.64 -4.52
N TRP A 202 -5.32 -5.18 -3.97
CA TRP A 202 -5.56 -6.61 -3.92
C TRP A 202 -5.53 -7.25 -5.32
N HIS A 203 -6.22 -6.63 -6.27
CA HIS A 203 -6.30 -7.12 -7.64
C HIS A 203 -4.92 -7.16 -8.32
N MET A 204 -4.12 -6.10 -8.20
CA MET A 204 -2.79 -6.05 -8.81
C MET A 204 -1.83 -7.10 -8.26
N ILE A 205 -1.83 -7.36 -6.95
CA ILE A 205 -0.95 -8.39 -6.37
C ILE A 205 -1.39 -9.81 -6.73
N VAL A 206 -2.68 -10.04 -7.00
CA VAL A 206 -3.17 -11.33 -7.51
C VAL A 206 -2.63 -11.60 -8.91
N HIS A 207 -2.65 -10.60 -9.79
CA HIS A 207 -2.21 -10.77 -11.17
C HIS A 207 -0.68 -10.80 -11.35
N ARG A 208 0.07 -10.11 -10.48
CA ARG A 208 1.55 -10.13 -10.49
C ARG A 208 2.11 -10.35 -9.07
N PRO A 209 1.91 -11.51 -8.44
CA PRO A 209 2.24 -11.71 -7.02
C PRO A 209 3.73 -11.62 -6.71
N ARG A 210 4.60 -11.91 -7.69
CA ARG A 210 6.05 -11.79 -7.55
C ARG A 210 6.59 -10.44 -8.05
N PHE A 211 5.73 -9.47 -8.30
CA PHE A 211 6.12 -8.18 -8.87
C PHE A 211 6.35 -7.13 -7.79
N PHE A 212 5.55 -7.18 -6.73
CA PHE A 212 5.58 -6.19 -5.66
C PHE A 212 6.37 -6.69 -4.45
N ALA A 213 7.26 -5.84 -3.92
CA ALA A 213 8.00 -6.09 -2.70
C ALA A 213 7.12 -5.92 -1.45
N ALA A 214 6.09 -5.10 -1.52
CA ALA A 214 5.05 -4.99 -0.51
C ALA A 214 3.76 -4.44 -1.10
N ALA A 215 2.64 -4.73 -0.41
CA ALA A 215 1.33 -4.20 -0.71
C ALA A 215 0.65 -3.65 0.55
N VAL A 216 0.01 -2.48 0.41
CA VAL A 216 -0.73 -1.83 1.50
C VAL A 216 -2.16 -1.54 1.04
N PRO A 217 -3.05 -2.53 1.02
CA PRO A 217 -4.47 -2.30 0.75
C PRO A 217 -5.13 -1.66 1.97
N VAL A 218 -5.91 -0.58 1.75
CA VAL A 218 -6.62 0.15 2.79
C VAL A 218 -8.11 0.14 2.49
N CYS A 219 -8.93 -0.37 3.41
CA CYS A 219 -10.40 -0.47 3.33
C CYS A 219 -10.91 -0.86 1.93
N GLY A 220 -10.27 -1.83 1.30
CA GLY A 220 -10.62 -2.28 -0.04
C GLY A 220 -11.19 -3.70 -0.03
N HIS A 221 -12.00 -4.01 -1.03
CA HIS A 221 -12.64 -5.32 -1.18
C HIS A 221 -11.70 -6.36 -1.78
N PRO A 222 -11.27 -7.38 -1.04
CA PRO A 222 -10.48 -8.49 -1.56
C PRO A 222 -11.37 -9.62 -2.12
N LEU A 223 -10.74 -10.55 -2.84
CA LEU A 223 -11.35 -11.82 -3.25
C LEU A 223 -10.68 -12.99 -2.48
N PRO A 224 -11.30 -13.53 -1.42
CA PRO A 224 -10.68 -14.57 -0.58
C PRO A 224 -10.24 -15.82 -1.33
N ALA A 225 -10.91 -16.17 -2.43
CA ALA A 225 -10.52 -17.29 -3.30
C ALA A 225 -9.11 -17.12 -3.91
N THR A 226 -8.56 -15.91 -3.92
CA THR A 226 -7.22 -15.61 -4.47
C THR A 226 -6.11 -15.64 -3.42
N ALA A 227 -6.41 -15.94 -2.16
CA ALA A 227 -5.49 -15.86 -1.03
C ALA A 227 -4.20 -16.66 -1.23
N ALA A 228 -4.30 -17.87 -1.81
CA ALA A 228 -3.14 -18.71 -2.08
C ALA A 228 -2.14 -18.08 -3.06
N ALA A 229 -2.63 -17.28 -4.02
CA ALA A 229 -1.78 -16.61 -5.02
C ALA A 229 -0.92 -15.48 -4.39
N VAL A 230 -1.38 -14.88 -3.30
CA VAL A 230 -0.73 -13.73 -2.66
C VAL A 230 -0.09 -14.04 -1.31
N LYS A 231 -0.06 -15.31 -0.88
CA LYS A 231 0.42 -15.72 0.44
C LYS A 231 1.87 -15.31 0.74
N ASP A 232 2.70 -15.21 -0.28
CA ASP A 232 4.12 -14.86 -0.16
C ASP A 232 4.40 -13.36 -0.37
N VAL A 233 3.38 -12.56 -0.67
CA VAL A 233 3.51 -11.10 -0.78
C VAL A 233 3.52 -10.49 0.62
N PRO A 234 4.50 -9.64 0.99
CA PRO A 234 4.43 -8.86 2.22
C PRO A 234 3.24 -7.90 2.16
N ILE A 235 2.22 -8.15 2.98
CA ILE A 235 0.97 -7.38 3.01
C ILE A 235 0.79 -6.72 4.37
N TRP A 236 0.45 -5.45 4.39
CA TRP A 236 -0.09 -4.77 5.56
C TRP A 236 -1.44 -4.14 5.22
N ASN A 237 -2.50 -4.81 5.59
CA ASN A 237 -3.86 -4.35 5.38
C ASN A 237 -4.34 -3.47 6.54
N PHE A 238 -5.09 -2.42 6.21
CA PHE A 238 -5.71 -1.51 7.19
C PHE A 238 -7.21 -1.43 6.95
N HIS A 239 -8.00 -1.42 8.04
CA HIS A 239 -9.45 -1.26 7.98
C HIS A 239 -9.98 -0.57 9.23
N GLY A 240 -11.10 0.14 9.12
CA GLY A 240 -11.87 0.62 10.27
C GLY A 240 -12.96 -0.39 10.61
N ASP A 241 -13.16 -0.69 11.90
CA ASP A 241 -14.16 -1.69 12.30
C ASP A 241 -15.61 -1.19 12.22
N ALA A 242 -15.78 0.14 12.13
CA ALA A 242 -17.07 0.82 11.92
C ALA A 242 -17.28 1.27 10.46
N ASP A 243 -16.56 0.66 9.50
CA ASP A 243 -16.71 0.97 8.08
C ASP A 243 -18.07 0.50 7.58
N ASP A 244 -18.93 1.46 7.23
CA ASP A 244 -20.30 1.26 6.74
C ASP A 244 -20.41 1.22 5.20
N VAL A 245 -19.30 1.48 4.51
CA VAL A 245 -19.18 1.40 3.03
C VAL A 245 -18.62 0.05 2.62
N GLU A 246 -17.47 -0.32 3.20
CA GLU A 246 -16.79 -1.60 2.97
C GLU A 246 -16.67 -2.34 4.31
N PRO A 247 -17.52 -3.37 4.56
CA PRO A 247 -17.51 -4.05 5.83
C PRO A 247 -16.13 -4.66 6.16
N VAL A 248 -15.61 -4.41 7.35
CA VAL A 248 -14.31 -4.95 7.83
C VAL A 248 -14.23 -6.48 7.75
N ALA A 249 -15.38 -7.16 7.80
CA ALA A 249 -15.48 -8.61 7.65
C ALA A 249 -14.82 -9.11 6.35
N THR A 250 -14.84 -8.33 5.27
CA THR A 250 -14.21 -8.69 3.99
C THR A 250 -12.69 -8.82 4.14
N SER A 251 -12.06 -7.88 4.83
CA SER A 251 -10.64 -7.94 5.16
C SER A 251 -10.32 -9.11 6.08
N ARG A 252 -11.10 -9.33 7.13
CA ARG A 252 -10.88 -10.44 8.08
C ARG A 252 -10.87 -11.79 7.36
N VAL A 253 -11.86 -12.03 6.51
CA VAL A 253 -11.95 -13.29 5.74
C VAL A 253 -10.74 -13.47 4.82
N MET A 254 -10.27 -12.40 4.15
CA MET A 254 -9.08 -12.48 3.28
C MET A 254 -7.81 -12.76 4.08
N ILE A 255 -7.60 -12.06 5.19
CA ILE A 255 -6.44 -12.23 6.06
C ILE A 255 -6.38 -13.66 6.61
N ASP A 256 -7.52 -14.22 7.04
CA ASP A 256 -7.60 -15.60 7.50
C ASP A 256 -7.34 -16.60 6.38
N ALA A 257 -7.86 -16.35 5.18
CA ALA A 257 -7.59 -17.19 4.02
C ALA A 257 -6.09 -17.21 3.64
N ILE A 258 -5.42 -16.05 3.70
CA ILE A 258 -3.97 -15.97 3.45
C ILE A 258 -3.19 -16.73 4.53
N ARG A 259 -3.55 -16.60 5.80
CA ARG A 259 -2.92 -17.33 6.92
C ARG A 259 -3.10 -18.84 6.76
N LYS A 260 -4.31 -19.28 6.41
CA LYS A 260 -4.60 -20.71 6.11
C LYS A 260 -3.79 -21.23 4.94
N ALA A 261 -3.45 -20.38 3.96
CA ALA A 261 -2.57 -20.71 2.85
C ALA A 261 -1.07 -20.69 3.21
N GLY A 262 -0.72 -20.38 4.47
CA GLY A 262 0.66 -20.32 4.97
C GLY A 262 1.34 -18.95 4.84
N GLY A 263 0.60 -17.89 4.50
CA GLY A 263 1.11 -16.52 4.47
C GLY A 263 1.09 -15.84 5.83
N THR A 264 1.80 -14.72 5.94
CA THR A 264 1.94 -13.94 7.20
C THR A 264 1.55 -12.47 7.01
N PRO A 265 0.31 -12.16 6.56
CA PRO A 265 -0.11 -10.80 6.35
C PRO A 265 -0.24 -10.06 7.68
N ARG A 266 0.18 -8.79 7.70
CA ARG A 266 -0.12 -7.87 8.79
C ARG A 266 -1.49 -7.25 8.56
N HIS A 267 -2.29 -7.11 9.62
CA HIS A 267 -3.60 -6.49 9.58
C HIS A 267 -3.78 -5.57 10.79
N THR A 268 -4.22 -4.35 10.54
CA THR A 268 -4.53 -3.37 11.57
C THR A 268 -5.97 -2.92 11.41
N GLU A 269 -6.77 -3.07 12.45
CA GLU A 269 -8.11 -2.53 12.56
C GLU A 269 -8.11 -1.35 13.52
N TYR A 270 -8.79 -0.27 13.15
CA TYR A 270 -8.97 0.90 13.99
C TYR A 270 -10.39 0.91 14.55
N ALA A 271 -10.49 0.78 15.89
CA ALA A 271 -11.77 0.73 16.60
C ALA A 271 -12.54 2.05 16.47
N GLY A 272 -13.84 1.96 16.14
CA GLY A 272 -14.74 3.09 15.96
C GLY A 272 -14.45 3.96 14.72
N VAL A 273 -13.55 3.54 13.84
CA VAL A 273 -13.19 4.27 12.62
C VAL A 273 -13.99 3.72 11.44
N GLY A 274 -14.67 4.61 10.71
CA GLY A 274 -15.41 4.28 9.50
C GLY A 274 -14.54 4.23 8.24
N HIS A 275 -15.18 4.39 7.07
CA HIS A 275 -14.54 4.28 5.74
C HIS A 275 -13.38 5.29 5.51
N ASN A 276 -13.26 6.34 6.30
CA ASN A 276 -12.18 7.32 6.22
C ASN A 276 -10.88 6.86 6.91
N VAL A 277 -10.75 5.58 7.22
CA VAL A 277 -9.58 4.94 7.85
C VAL A 277 -8.25 5.22 7.14
N PHE A 278 -8.26 5.56 5.85
CA PHE A 278 -7.06 5.93 5.09
C PHE A 278 -6.28 7.09 5.75
N ARG A 279 -6.92 7.96 6.51
CA ARG A 279 -6.24 9.03 7.27
C ARG A 279 -5.31 8.46 8.34
N TRP A 280 -5.76 7.43 9.05
CA TRP A 280 -4.98 6.73 10.08
C TRP A 280 -3.96 5.79 9.45
N ALA A 281 -4.34 5.05 8.41
CA ALA A 281 -3.44 4.12 7.73
C ALA A 281 -2.20 4.83 7.18
N TYR A 282 -2.38 5.93 6.43
CA TYR A 282 -1.26 6.65 5.83
C TYR A 282 -0.51 7.59 6.78
N THR A 283 -1.01 7.79 7.98
CA THR A 283 -0.28 8.47 9.07
C THR A 283 0.19 7.49 10.15
N GLU A 284 0.12 6.17 9.90
CA GLU A 284 0.69 5.16 10.79
C GLU A 284 2.21 5.34 10.86
N PRO A 285 2.78 5.61 12.07
CA PRO A 285 4.20 5.95 12.19
C PRO A 285 5.16 4.90 11.63
N ALA A 286 4.78 3.63 11.71
CA ALA A 286 5.61 2.54 11.21
C ALA A 286 5.43 2.25 9.71
N LEU A 287 4.46 2.86 9.03
CA LEU A 287 4.09 2.47 7.66
C LEU A 287 5.24 2.66 6.67
N VAL A 288 5.82 3.86 6.65
CA VAL A 288 6.86 4.22 5.67
C VAL A 288 8.08 3.32 5.83
N GLU A 289 8.56 3.17 7.06
CA GLU A 289 9.70 2.29 7.36
C GLU A 289 9.39 0.83 7.03
N TRP A 290 8.18 0.37 7.36
CA TRP A 290 7.77 -1.00 7.07
C TRP A 290 7.77 -1.27 5.56
N VAL A 291 7.26 -0.36 4.74
CA VAL A 291 7.22 -0.51 3.28
C VAL A 291 8.64 -0.54 2.71
N PHE A 292 9.46 0.47 3.02
CA PHE A 292 10.80 0.59 2.42
C PHE A 292 11.82 -0.44 2.94
N ALA A 293 11.54 -1.11 4.06
CA ALA A 293 12.31 -2.26 4.53
C ALA A 293 12.07 -3.55 3.73
N ARG A 294 11.10 -3.57 2.79
CA ARG A 294 10.78 -4.76 1.99
C ARG A 294 11.54 -4.72 0.67
N THR A 295 12.11 -5.86 0.34
CA THR A 295 12.74 -6.13 -0.96
C THR A 295 12.28 -7.49 -1.47
N ARG A 296 12.30 -7.67 -2.76
CA ARG A 296 11.93 -8.92 -3.41
C ARG A 296 13.18 -9.68 -3.84
#